data_3dd1c019a8d9879fd7720c430d1330a6
#
_entry.id   3dd1c019a8d9879fd7720c430d1330a6
#
_cell.length_a   1.000
_cell.length_b   1.000
_cell.length_c   1.000
_cell.angle_alpha   90.00
_cell.angle_beta   90.00
_cell.angle_gamma   90.00
#
_symmetry.space_group_name_H-M   'P 1'
#
loop_
_entity.id
_entity.type
_entity.pdbx_description
1 polymer ?
#
loop_
_entity_poly.entity_id
_entity_poly.type
_entity_poly.pdbx_seq_one_letter_code
_entity_poly.pdbx_strand_id
1 'polypeptide(L)'
;MNDNPLEAWHRIVVDQDPARLDALLADDVVFHSPVVHTPQRGKALVTRYLEAALLAFFNPRFHVLRKIAGDSDAMMEFETEIDGVVIDAVDIVRWDATGRIVDFKVMVRPLKAIGVVQQKMGERLQAG
;
A
#
# COMPACT_ATOMS: atom_id res chain seq x y z
N MET A 1 -14.34 14.68 -11.56
CA MET A 1 -14.06 13.96 -10.91
C MET A 1 -12.82 13.62 -10.81
N ASN A 2 -12.33 13.55 -10.00
CA ASN A 2 -11.04 13.56 -9.86
C ASN A 2 -10.55 12.39 -9.20
N ASP A 3 -10.13 11.45 -9.98
CA ASP A 3 -9.47 10.30 -9.46
C ASP A 3 -8.04 10.67 -9.21
N ASN A 4 -7.73 10.88 -7.96
CA ASN A 4 -6.34 11.08 -7.60
C ASN A 4 -5.61 9.72 -7.57
N PRO A 5 -4.28 9.71 -7.46
CA PRO A 5 -3.51 8.45 -7.44
C PRO A 5 -3.87 7.49 -6.32
N LEU A 6 -4.39 7.97 -5.18
CA LEU A 6 -4.86 7.07 -4.13
C LEU A 6 -6.07 6.27 -4.60
N GLU A 7 -7.00 6.90 -5.34
CA GLU A 7 -8.15 6.19 -5.87
C GLU A 7 -7.74 5.13 -6.90
N ALA A 8 -6.73 5.46 -7.72
CA ALA A 8 -6.18 4.49 -8.67
C ALA A 8 -5.57 3.30 -7.93
N TRP A 9 -4.82 3.55 -6.86
CA TRP A 9 -4.26 2.49 -6.02
C TRP A 9 -5.37 1.63 -5.41
N HIS A 10 -6.41 2.25 -4.87
CA HIS A 10 -7.53 1.52 -4.27
C HIS A 10 -8.19 0.59 -5.28
N ARG A 11 -8.38 1.05 -6.52
CA ARG A 11 -8.94 0.20 -7.56
C ARG A 11 -8.03 -0.96 -7.90
N ILE A 12 -6.71 -0.75 -7.92
CA ILE A 12 -5.75 -1.83 -8.14
C ILE A 12 -5.89 -2.89 -7.05
N VAL A 13 -6.05 -2.47 -5.80
CA VAL A 13 -6.24 -3.38 -4.68
C VAL A 13 -7.52 -4.20 -4.85
N VAL A 14 -8.63 -3.55 -5.12
CA VAL A 14 -9.93 -4.22 -5.25
C VAL A 14 -9.93 -5.17 -6.45
N ASP A 15 -9.36 -4.74 -7.57
CA ASP A 15 -9.33 -5.53 -8.80
C ASP A 15 -8.22 -6.57 -8.82
N GLN A 16 -7.28 -6.51 -7.85
CA GLN A 16 -6.13 -7.40 -7.79
C GLN A 16 -5.37 -7.39 -9.12
N ASP A 17 -5.09 -6.20 -9.64
CA ASP A 17 -4.48 -6.03 -10.95
C ASP A 17 -3.14 -5.29 -10.85
N PRO A 18 -2.06 -6.00 -10.48
CA PRO A 18 -0.74 -5.37 -10.30
C PRO A 18 -0.13 -4.82 -11.58
N ALA A 19 -0.65 -5.23 -12.75
CA ALA A 19 -0.12 -4.71 -14.02
C ALA A 19 -0.30 -3.20 -14.15
N ARG A 20 -1.26 -2.61 -13.44
CA ARG A 20 -1.50 -1.16 -13.47
C ARG A 20 -0.55 -0.35 -12.61
N LEU A 21 0.28 -1.01 -11.78
CA LEU A 21 1.23 -0.31 -10.92
C LEU A 21 2.28 0.45 -11.72
N ASP A 22 2.71 -0.09 -12.87
CA ASP A 22 3.76 0.55 -13.66
C ASP A 22 3.39 1.98 -14.08
N ALA A 23 2.14 2.19 -14.48
CA ALA A 23 1.69 3.52 -14.89
C ALA A 23 1.46 4.44 -13.69
N LEU A 24 1.19 3.88 -12.52
CA LEU A 24 0.88 4.66 -11.32
C LEU A 24 2.11 5.17 -10.58
N LEU A 25 3.23 4.42 -10.63
CA LEU A 25 4.41 4.74 -9.84
C LEU A 25 5.42 5.53 -10.66
N ALA A 26 6.02 6.55 -10.04
CA ALA A 26 7.16 7.25 -10.63
C ALA A 26 8.39 6.34 -10.60
N ASP A 27 9.34 6.60 -11.50
CA ASP A 27 10.55 5.79 -11.57
C ASP A 27 11.36 5.84 -10.28
N ASP A 28 11.33 6.98 -9.59
CA ASP A 28 12.09 7.20 -8.35
C ASP A 28 11.23 7.08 -7.09
N VAL A 29 10.12 6.39 -7.17
CA VAL A 29 9.22 6.22 -6.03
C VAL A 29 9.93 5.61 -4.82
N VAL A 30 9.52 6.04 -3.62
CA VAL A 30 10.06 5.54 -2.36
C VAL A 30 8.92 4.94 -1.55
N PHE A 31 9.15 3.75 -1.00
CA PHE A 31 8.18 3.05 -0.16
C PHE A 31 8.70 2.93 1.27
N HIS A 32 7.84 3.27 2.23
CA HIS A 32 8.15 3.17 3.65
C HIS A 32 7.28 2.08 4.26
N SER A 33 7.90 0.94 4.55
CA SER A 33 7.23 -0.21 5.15
C SER A 33 6.90 0.04 6.63
N PRO A 34 5.82 -0.51 7.17
CA PRO A 34 5.55 -0.42 8.60
C PRO A 34 6.48 -1.29 9.43
N VAL A 35 7.24 -2.17 8.78
CA VAL A 35 8.05 -3.17 9.47
C VAL A 35 9.54 -2.84 9.41
N VAL A 36 10.00 -2.31 8.28
CA VAL A 36 11.42 -2.03 8.05
C VAL A 36 11.63 -0.52 7.97
N HIS A 37 12.53 0.02 8.78
CA HIS A 37 12.76 1.47 8.81
C HIS A 37 13.45 1.99 7.54
N THR A 38 14.33 1.19 6.94
CA THR A 38 15.05 1.61 5.73
C THR A 38 14.10 1.74 4.55
N PRO A 39 14.03 2.92 3.91
CA PRO A 39 13.13 3.09 2.75
C PRO A 39 13.53 2.19 1.59
N GLN A 40 12.52 1.71 0.86
CA GLN A 40 12.72 0.93 -0.37
C GLN A 40 12.60 1.87 -1.54
N ARG A 41 13.62 1.90 -2.42
CA ARG A 41 13.69 2.93 -3.46
C ARG A 41 13.66 2.33 -4.86
N GLY A 42 12.94 3.02 -5.75
CA GLY A 42 12.87 2.68 -7.15
C GLY A 42 11.66 1.85 -7.52
N LYS A 43 11.16 2.05 -8.74
CA LYS A 43 9.91 1.44 -9.18
C LYS A 43 9.94 -0.09 -9.11
N ALA A 44 11.03 -0.70 -9.54
CA ALA A 44 11.09 -2.17 -9.59
C ALA A 44 10.92 -2.79 -8.19
N LEU A 45 11.67 -2.26 -7.22
CA LEU A 45 11.60 -2.78 -5.85
C LEU A 45 10.27 -2.46 -5.19
N VAL A 46 9.79 -1.22 -5.36
CA VAL A 46 8.51 -0.81 -4.76
C VAL A 46 7.35 -1.62 -5.34
N THR A 47 7.39 -1.89 -6.64
CA THR A 47 6.36 -2.74 -7.27
C THR A 47 6.29 -4.10 -6.60
N ARG A 48 7.43 -4.73 -6.31
CA ARG A 48 7.44 -6.03 -5.63
C ARG A 48 6.77 -5.95 -4.25
N TYR A 49 7.04 -4.88 -3.49
CA TYR A 49 6.44 -4.71 -2.17
C TYR A 49 4.94 -4.48 -2.26
N LEU A 50 4.49 -3.67 -3.23
CA LEU A 50 3.07 -3.40 -3.39
C LEU A 50 2.31 -4.62 -3.92
N GLU A 51 2.92 -5.42 -4.80
CA GLU A 51 2.33 -6.69 -5.22
C GLU A 51 2.13 -7.62 -4.03
N ALA A 52 3.13 -7.71 -3.16
CA ALA A 52 3.02 -8.52 -1.96
C ALA A 52 1.90 -8.00 -1.04
N ALA A 53 1.77 -6.67 -0.94
CA ALA A 53 0.72 -6.07 -0.13
C ALA A 53 -0.68 -6.35 -0.68
N LEU A 54 -0.85 -6.34 -1.99
CA LEU A 54 -2.13 -6.71 -2.61
C LEU A 54 -2.60 -8.09 -2.15
N LEU A 55 -1.65 -9.03 -2.09
CA LEU A 55 -1.98 -10.41 -1.72
C LEU A 55 -2.14 -10.57 -0.21
N ALA A 56 -1.38 -9.80 0.56
CA ALA A 56 -1.38 -9.95 2.02
C ALA A 56 -2.60 -9.32 2.69
N PHE A 57 -3.02 -8.15 2.22
CA PHE A 57 -4.03 -7.37 2.94
C PHE A 57 -5.45 -7.54 2.41
N PHE A 58 -5.61 -7.82 1.13
CA PHE A 58 -6.95 -7.87 0.54
C PHE A 58 -7.60 -9.24 0.75
N ASN A 59 -8.74 -9.24 1.42
CA ASN A 59 -9.55 -10.44 1.67
C ASN A 59 -10.98 -9.97 1.97
N PRO A 60 -11.94 -10.87 2.22
CA PRO A 60 -13.32 -10.45 2.47
C PRO A 60 -13.53 -9.53 3.68
N ARG A 61 -12.53 -9.45 4.57
CA ARG A 61 -12.60 -8.56 5.73
C ARG A 61 -12.04 -7.17 5.45
N PHE A 62 -11.39 -6.97 4.30
CA PHE A 62 -10.82 -5.67 3.94
C PHE A 62 -11.95 -4.65 3.74
N HIS A 63 -11.83 -3.50 4.40
CA HIS A 63 -12.77 -2.41 4.15
C HIS A 63 -12.11 -1.08 4.51
N VAL A 64 -12.48 -0.05 3.77
CA VAL A 64 -11.94 1.29 3.96
C VAL A 64 -12.74 2.01 5.04
N LEU A 65 -12.03 2.61 6.00
CA LEU A 65 -12.65 3.36 7.09
C LEU A 65 -12.79 4.83 6.74
N ARG A 66 -11.78 5.43 6.10
CA ARG A 66 -11.83 6.84 5.70
C ARG A 66 -10.76 7.14 4.66
N LYS A 67 -10.98 8.21 3.91
CA LYS A 67 -10.01 8.78 2.99
C LYS A 67 -9.96 10.28 3.19
N ILE A 68 -8.75 10.85 3.09
CA ILE A 68 -8.53 12.29 3.16
C ILE A 68 -7.60 12.64 2.01
N ALA A 69 -7.96 13.65 1.22
CA ALA A 69 -7.16 14.02 0.05
C ALA A 69 -6.83 15.49 0.06
N GLY A 70 -5.57 15.79 -0.24
CA GLY A 70 -5.09 17.14 -0.51
C GLY A 70 -4.78 17.32 -1.98
N ASP A 71 -4.05 18.39 -2.32
CA ASP A 71 -3.74 18.71 -3.71
C ASP A 71 -2.74 17.74 -4.33
N SER A 72 -1.78 17.27 -3.55
CA SER A 72 -0.73 16.38 -4.06
C SER A 72 -0.45 15.20 -3.15
N ASP A 73 -1.28 14.97 -2.13
CA ASP A 73 -1.15 13.83 -1.24
C ASP A 73 -2.53 13.40 -0.75
N ALA A 74 -2.61 12.17 -0.25
CA ALA A 74 -3.86 11.61 0.24
C ALA A 74 -3.57 10.46 1.17
N MET A 75 -4.55 10.12 2.01
CA MET A 75 -4.43 8.96 2.88
C MET A 75 -5.70 8.14 2.86
N MET A 76 -5.55 6.84 3.03
CA MET A 76 -6.66 5.89 3.12
C MET A 76 -6.42 5.00 4.33
N GLU A 77 -7.34 5.07 5.27
CA GLU A 77 -7.32 4.13 6.40
C GLU A 77 -8.21 2.94 6.08
N PHE A 78 -7.71 1.75 6.33
CA PHE A 78 -8.48 0.53 6.10
C PHE A 78 -8.27 -0.46 7.23
N GLU A 79 -9.20 -1.39 7.34
CA GLU A 79 -9.10 -2.48 8.28
C GLU A 79 -9.17 -3.79 7.52
N THR A 80 -8.46 -4.79 8.00
CA THR A 80 -8.56 -6.15 7.50
C THR A 80 -8.26 -7.10 8.65
N GLU A 81 -8.36 -8.39 8.39
CA GLU A 81 -8.04 -9.39 9.39
C GLU A 81 -7.18 -10.46 8.75
N ILE A 82 -6.05 -10.77 9.38
CA ILE A 82 -5.13 -11.79 8.90
C ILE A 82 -4.81 -12.73 10.06
N ASP A 83 -5.04 -14.03 9.87
CA ASP A 83 -4.78 -15.05 10.88
C ASP A 83 -5.44 -14.72 12.22
N GLY A 84 -6.67 -14.21 12.17
CA GLY A 84 -7.45 -13.88 13.36
C GLY A 84 -7.07 -12.57 14.04
N VAL A 85 -6.13 -11.81 13.48
CA VAL A 85 -5.69 -10.53 14.05
C VAL A 85 -6.25 -9.39 13.21
N VAL A 86 -6.95 -8.47 13.86
CA VAL A 86 -7.48 -7.27 13.22
C VAL A 86 -6.34 -6.27 13.01
N ILE A 87 -6.22 -5.78 11.80
CA ILE A 87 -5.17 -4.85 11.38
C ILE A 87 -5.81 -3.55 10.96
N ASP A 88 -5.39 -2.45 11.58
CA ASP A 88 -5.81 -1.11 11.22
C ASP A 88 -4.60 -0.42 10.59
N ALA A 89 -4.72 -0.05 9.33
CA ALA A 89 -3.59 0.46 8.57
C ALA A 89 -3.94 1.74 7.83
N VAL A 90 -2.90 2.52 7.52
CA VAL A 90 -3.04 3.75 6.75
C VAL A 90 -2.02 3.72 5.62
N ASP A 91 -2.52 3.94 4.40
CA ASP A 91 -1.68 4.21 3.23
C ASP A 91 -1.63 5.71 3.03
N ILE A 92 -0.44 6.28 2.99
CA ILE A 92 -0.23 7.70 2.75
C ILE A 92 0.58 7.84 1.47
N VAL A 93 0.02 8.53 0.47
CA VAL A 93 0.69 8.67 -0.82
C VAL A 93 0.88 10.13 -1.17
N ARG A 94 1.96 10.44 -1.87
CA ARG A 94 2.21 11.75 -2.45
C ARG A 94 2.58 11.54 -3.91
N TRP A 95 2.12 12.44 -4.78
CA TRP A 95 2.35 12.31 -6.23
C TRP A 95 2.95 13.58 -6.81
N ASP A 96 3.56 13.44 -7.97
CA ASP A 96 4.16 14.56 -8.70
C ASP A 96 3.15 15.21 -9.64
N ALA A 97 3.61 16.22 -10.40
CA ALA A 97 2.75 16.98 -11.30
C ALA A 97 2.17 16.12 -12.43
N THR A 98 2.78 14.96 -12.72
CA THR A 98 2.24 14.04 -13.74
C THR A 98 1.22 13.08 -13.20
N GLY A 99 0.97 13.10 -11.88
CA GLY A 99 0.04 12.20 -11.23
C GLY A 99 0.63 10.84 -10.89
N ARG A 100 1.95 10.71 -10.91
CA ARG A 100 2.60 9.46 -10.51
C ARG A 100 3.02 9.54 -9.05
N ILE A 101 2.84 8.44 -8.34
CA ILE A 101 3.19 8.37 -6.91
C ILE A 101 4.70 8.38 -6.76
N VAL A 102 5.19 9.32 -5.95
CA VAL A 102 6.62 9.45 -5.64
C VAL A 102 6.95 8.98 -4.23
N ASP A 103 5.96 8.91 -3.34
CA ASP A 103 6.16 8.47 -1.96
C ASP A 103 4.95 7.69 -1.49
N PHE A 104 5.19 6.53 -0.91
CA PHE A 104 4.13 5.64 -0.44
C PHE A 104 4.53 5.12 0.94
N LYS A 105 3.78 5.49 1.97
CA LYS A 105 4.08 5.07 3.34
C LYS A 105 2.91 4.29 3.91
N VAL A 106 3.20 3.20 4.61
CA VAL A 106 2.19 2.40 5.29
C VAL A 106 2.48 2.42 6.79
N MET A 107 1.47 2.71 7.60
CA MET A 107 1.53 2.60 9.05
C MET A 107 0.48 1.62 9.52
N VAL A 108 0.80 0.84 10.53
CA VAL A 108 -0.05 -0.25 11.00
C VAL A 108 -0.15 -0.22 12.52
N ARG A 109 -1.34 -0.49 13.03
CA ARG A 109 -1.56 -0.69 14.45
C ARG A 109 -2.46 -1.91 14.66
N PRO A 110 -2.50 -2.51 15.86
CA PRO A 110 -1.59 -2.31 17.00
C PRO A 110 -0.30 -3.12 16.84
N LEU A 111 0.53 -3.16 17.87
CA LEU A 111 1.81 -3.85 17.81
C LEU A 111 1.69 -5.31 17.33
N LYS A 112 0.69 -6.03 17.80
CA LYS A 112 0.47 -7.43 17.40
C LYS A 112 0.25 -7.54 15.89
N ALA A 113 -0.45 -6.58 15.30
CA ALA A 113 -0.71 -6.58 13.85
C ALA A 113 0.58 -6.41 13.05
N ILE A 114 1.55 -5.64 13.56
CA ILE A 114 2.82 -5.45 12.87
C ILE A 114 3.55 -6.79 12.68
N GLY A 115 3.54 -7.64 13.71
CA GLY A 115 4.15 -8.97 13.60
C GLY A 115 3.48 -9.84 12.55
N VAL A 116 2.15 -9.80 12.47
CA VAL A 116 1.41 -10.56 11.47
C VAL A 116 1.72 -10.04 10.06
N VAL A 117 1.77 -8.72 9.89
CA VAL A 117 2.09 -8.10 8.61
C VAL A 117 3.51 -8.49 8.18
N GLN A 118 4.47 -8.46 9.12
CA GLN A 118 5.84 -8.85 8.84
C GLN A 118 5.90 -10.27 8.28
N GLN A 119 5.20 -11.20 8.92
CA GLN A 119 5.21 -12.59 8.50
C GLN A 119 4.56 -12.75 7.12
N LYS A 120 3.40 -12.14 6.89
CA LYS A 120 2.70 -12.27 5.61
C LYS A 120 3.47 -11.64 4.46
N MET A 121 4.03 -10.46 4.68
CA MET A 121 4.82 -9.79 3.65
C MET A 121 6.06 -10.62 3.31
N GLY A 122 6.71 -11.19 4.33
CA GLY A 122 7.88 -12.03 4.10
C GLY A 122 7.54 -13.25 3.26
N GLU A 123 6.41 -13.91 3.55
CA GLU A 123 5.95 -15.05 2.75
C GLU A 123 5.69 -14.68 1.30
N ARG A 124 5.02 -13.54 1.07
CA ARG A 124 4.67 -13.11 -0.29
C ARG A 124 5.90 -12.69 -1.08
N LEU A 125 6.86 -12.00 -0.43
CA LEU A 125 8.09 -11.59 -1.09
C LEU A 125 8.95 -12.78 -1.48
N GLN A 126 8.98 -13.83 -0.65
CA GLN A 126 9.73 -15.03 -0.97
C GLN A 126 9.06 -15.84 -2.07
N ALA A 127 7.74 -15.84 -2.13
CA ALA A 127 6.99 -16.57 -3.14
C ALA A 127 7.08 -15.91 -4.51
N GLY A 128 7.29 -14.61 -4.53
CA GLY A 128 7.40 -13.88 -5.77
C GLY A 128 8.82 -13.82 -6.25
#